data_7da3b5091de5f1eb8f6d35f1e977d0a4
#
_entry.id   7da3b5091de5f1eb8f6d35f1e977d0a4
#
_cell.length_a   1.000
_cell.length_b   1.000
_cell.length_c   1.000
_cell.angle_alpha   90.00
_cell.angle_beta   90.00
_cell.angle_gamma   90.00
#
_symmetry.space_group_name_H-M   'P 1'
#
loop_
_entity.id
_entity.type
_entity.pdbx_description
1 polymer ?
#
loop_
_entity_poly.entity_id
_entity_poly.type
_entity_poly.pdbx_seq_one_letter_code
_entity_poly.pdbx_strand_id
1 'polypeptide(L)'
;MTKDKLTDAMHLRRREVLGGLAATGLATAAGFGPAKAQSTRTGVVRVWGEPGPYGGVAVAAMNEWAQKNAPGLKFEIESIPWDGVYVKLMTDLAARRPPSLISVESPIAMQLMAEGLLTPVDDLVEKIGRNRLVDGVKWEYWGAWKGQQFIIPAHHQPHLLLVRMDIAKELGLSDPDAWDWNDLLNAAKTISQKKPDMAGFCMALGRNLCTDYHFAALLHSAGGRMFDAANRFEVAFDSPQTVEALTFVKELQPFMPKGAVEYSFLQVVDAHVTGRTAMSFYWGRTLGRAAEEAKPIFEATEAFNHARHPTTKRRNNWNDFQGWCIPAQNNPFIDEVRQALVYQQTNKDWLIKYCHSLMPNVAPTYRDIADAPELQNHPFYKSKPRTVDTYFKTSLAHSSSTANEMLQGVNPLAGIVHGRSVLAQTVQKVVIDNMKPQDAAKWGAKELSDIRRENIRLLG
;
A
#
# COMPACT_ATOMS: atom_id res chain seq x y z
N MET A 1 45.75 -39.32 -12.51
CA MET A 1 46.30 -38.20 -13.31
C MET A 1 45.44 -37.02 -13.03
N THR A 2 45.73 -36.40 -12.03
CA THR A 2 46.30 -35.12 -11.60
C THR A 2 45.59 -33.89 -12.21
N LYS A 3 44.81 -33.26 -11.32
CA LYS A 3 44.47 -31.85 -11.33
C LYS A 3 45.79 -31.07 -11.45
N ASP A 4 45.96 -30.27 -12.49
CA ASP A 4 46.93 -29.16 -12.64
C ASP A 4 47.11 -28.86 -14.13
N LYS A 5 46.29 -28.00 -14.69
CA LYS A 5 46.51 -27.28 -15.92
C LYS A 5 45.28 -26.42 -16.32
N LEU A 6 44.91 -25.45 -15.47
CA LEU A 6 43.93 -24.44 -15.84
C LEU A 6 44.08 -23.14 -14.99
N THR A 7 45.36 -22.76 -14.79
CA THR A 7 45.68 -21.52 -14.04
C THR A 7 46.84 -20.78 -14.65
N ASP A 8 46.89 -20.67 -16.00
CA ASP A 8 47.98 -19.89 -16.65
C ASP A 8 47.53 -19.29 -18.00
N ALA A 9 46.49 -18.43 -17.98
CA ALA A 9 46.14 -17.66 -19.18
C ALA A 9 45.34 -16.37 -18.87
N MET A 10 45.68 -15.59 -17.81
CA MET A 10 45.12 -14.28 -17.57
C MET A 10 46.05 -13.30 -16.85
N HIS A 11 47.30 -13.26 -17.24
CA HIS A 11 48.21 -12.16 -16.91
C HIS A 11 49.12 -11.92 -18.09
N LEU A 12 48.74 -10.99 -18.97
CA LEU A 12 49.66 -10.21 -19.84
C LEU A 12 48.82 -9.26 -20.71
N ARG A 13 48.81 -8.01 -20.36
CA ARG A 13 49.01 -6.78 -21.19
C ARG A 13 48.30 -5.57 -20.59
N ARG A 14 48.94 -5.04 -19.59
CA ARG A 14 48.87 -3.60 -19.28
C ARG A 14 50.33 -3.13 -19.35
N ARG A 15 50.67 -2.46 -20.43
CA ARG A 15 51.76 -1.43 -20.52
C ARG A 15 51.99 -1.11 -21.99
N GLU A 16 52.26 0.18 -22.18
CA GLU A 16 52.69 0.84 -23.44
C GLU A 16 51.55 1.37 -24.33
N VAL A 17 51.15 2.61 -24.09
CA VAL A 17 51.33 3.72 -24.99
C VAL A 17 51.30 5.03 -24.17
N LEU A 18 52.50 5.53 -23.83
CA LEU A 18 52.73 6.92 -23.45
C LEU A 18 53.75 7.46 -24.48
N GLY A 19 53.36 8.47 -25.21
CA GLY A 19 54.30 9.17 -26.09
C GLY A 19 53.65 10.20 -26.99
N GLY A 20 53.68 11.46 -26.60
CA GLY A 20 53.90 12.61 -27.50
C GLY A 20 52.66 13.35 -28.02
N LEU A 21 52.34 14.50 -27.49
CA LEU A 21 52.56 15.79 -28.15
C LEU A 21 51.99 16.93 -27.31
N ALA A 22 52.87 17.78 -26.83
CA ALA A 22 52.52 19.06 -26.24
C ALA A 22 52.16 20.05 -27.36
N ALA A 23 50.98 20.65 -27.28
CA ALA A 23 50.63 21.86 -28.01
C ALA A 23 49.90 22.81 -27.07
N THR A 24 50.57 23.87 -26.71
CA THR A 24 50.10 25.02 -25.96
C THR A 24 48.98 25.76 -26.69
N GLY A 25 47.82 25.81 -26.07
CA GLY A 25 46.72 26.69 -26.46
C GLY A 25 46.03 27.23 -25.23
N LEU A 26 46.30 28.48 -24.86
CA LEU A 26 45.50 29.22 -23.88
C LEU A 26 44.07 29.36 -24.43
N ALA A 27 43.13 28.65 -23.82
CA ALA A 27 41.71 28.91 -23.99
C ALA A 27 41.13 29.32 -22.62
N THR A 28 40.58 30.51 -22.60
CA THR A 28 39.84 31.13 -21.51
C THR A 28 38.80 30.19 -20.95
N ALA A 29 38.92 29.83 -19.67
CA ALA A 29 37.94 29.02 -18.95
C ALA A 29 36.70 29.85 -18.68
N ALA A 30 35.71 29.78 -19.57
CA ALA A 30 34.31 30.00 -19.23
C ALA A 30 33.84 28.72 -18.53
N GLY A 31 33.43 28.84 -17.27
CA GLY A 31 33.00 27.70 -16.44
C GLY A 31 31.71 27.06 -16.95
N PHE A 32 31.86 26.08 -17.83
CA PHE A 32 30.82 25.09 -18.09
C PHE A 32 31.10 23.90 -17.18
N GLY A 33 30.29 23.77 -16.14
CA GLY A 33 30.22 22.48 -15.40
C GLY A 33 29.93 21.34 -16.38
N PRO A 34 30.38 20.10 -16.13
CA PRO A 34 30.19 19.02 -17.07
C PRO A 34 28.71 18.87 -17.36
N ALA A 35 28.29 19.14 -18.59
CA ALA A 35 26.95 18.82 -19.05
C ALA A 35 26.77 17.30 -18.84
N LYS A 36 25.80 16.90 -18.01
CA LYS A 36 25.44 15.49 -17.88
C LYS A 36 25.06 15.01 -19.28
N ALA A 37 25.82 14.04 -19.79
CA ALA A 37 25.52 13.45 -21.09
C ALA A 37 24.10 12.88 -21.04
N GLN A 38 23.25 13.27 -22.00
CA GLN A 38 21.92 12.69 -22.16
C GLN A 38 22.05 11.20 -22.51
N SER A 39 21.16 10.37 -22.01
CA SER A 39 21.08 8.97 -22.42
C SER A 39 20.70 8.87 -23.89
N THR A 40 21.44 8.08 -24.65
CA THR A 40 21.18 7.79 -26.06
C THR A 40 20.26 6.57 -26.24
N ARG A 41 19.82 5.96 -25.16
CA ARG A 41 18.91 4.80 -25.19
C ARG A 41 17.54 5.19 -25.74
N THR A 42 16.93 4.26 -26.47
CA THR A 42 15.58 4.41 -27.02
C THR A 42 14.70 3.24 -26.59
N GLY A 43 13.44 3.49 -26.33
CA GLY A 43 12.49 2.43 -26.02
C GLY A 43 11.37 2.84 -25.07
N VAL A 44 10.55 1.84 -24.73
CA VAL A 44 9.45 1.99 -23.75
C VAL A 44 9.89 1.43 -22.41
N VAL A 45 9.80 2.27 -21.39
CA VAL A 45 9.98 1.89 -19.97
C VAL A 45 8.61 1.53 -19.41
N ARG A 46 8.37 0.24 -19.22
CA ARG A 46 7.10 -0.23 -18.66
C ARG A 46 7.07 0.06 -17.16
N VAL A 47 6.06 0.81 -16.74
CA VAL A 47 5.78 1.11 -15.34
C VAL A 47 4.48 0.42 -14.97
N TRP A 48 4.50 -0.38 -13.93
CA TRP A 48 3.31 -0.99 -13.41
C TRP A 48 2.77 -0.20 -12.23
N GLY A 49 1.49 0.10 -12.23
CA GLY A 49 0.88 0.89 -11.18
C GLY A 49 -0.58 0.55 -10.95
N GLU A 50 -1.10 1.06 -9.89
CA GLU A 50 -2.48 0.89 -9.48
C GLU A 50 -3.47 1.52 -10.46
N PRO A 51 -4.69 0.98 -10.52
CA PRO A 51 -5.78 1.63 -11.24
C PRO A 51 -6.14 2.96 -10.57
N GLY A 52 -6.00 4.04 -11.31
CA GLY A 52 -6.36 5.37 -10.85
C GLY A 52 -5.56 6.47 -11.53
N PRO A 53 -5.95 7.75 -11.34
CA PRO A 53 -5.32 8.88 -12.03
C PRO A 53 -3.88 9.13 -11.55
N TYR A 54 -3.56 8.80 -10.30
CA TYR A 54 -2.25 9.08 -9.68
C TYR A 54 -1.09 8.34 -10.36
N GLY A 55 -1.30 7.11 -10.83
CA GLY A 55 -0.27 6.39 -11.61
C GLY A 55 0.10 7.13 -12.88
N GLY A 56 -0.88 7.67 -13.60
CA GLY A 56 -0.67 8.52 -14.77
C GLY A 56 0.10 9.80 -14.45
N VAL A 57 -0.20 10.44 -13.31
CA VAL A 57 0.53 11.64 -12.85
C VAL A 57 1.99 11.33 -12.54
N ALA A 58 2.27 10.20 -11.87
CA ALA A 58 3.64 9.78 -11.59
C ALA A 58 4.44 9.53 -12.88
N VAL A 59 3.84 8.84 -13.84
CA VAL A 59 4.46 8.57 -15.16
C VAL A 59 4.64 9.85 -15.97
N ALA A 60 3.72 10.82 -15.88
CA ALA A 60 3.89 12.12 -16.53
C ALA A 60 5.11 12.88 -15.99
N ALA A 61 5.36 12.83 -14.68
CA ALA A 61 6.58 13.40 -14.08
C ALA A 61 7.85 12.71 -14.60
N MET A 62 7.84 11.38 -14.71
CA MET A 62 8.97 10.62 -15.27
C MET A 62 9.22 10.94 -16.75
N ASN A 63 8.15 11.14 -17.53
CA ASN A 63 8.26 11.57 -18.93
C ASN A 63 8.79 12.99 -19.07
N GLU A 64 8.43 13.92 -18.18
CA GLU A 64 9.03 15.26 -18.16
C GLU A 64 10.54 15.20 -17.91
N TRP A 65 10.99 14.33 -16.99
CA TRP A 65 12.39 14.05 -16.78
C TRP A 65 13.05 13.48 -18.03
N ALA A 66 12.39 12.49 -18.66
CA ALA A 66 12.93 11.83 -19.87
C ALA A 66 13.11 12.79 -21.03
N GLN A 67 12.19 13.71 -21.29
CA GLN A 67 12.32 14.72 -22.35
C GLN A 67 13.62 15.53 -22.24
N LYS A 68 14.09 15.76 -21.01
CA LYS A 68 15.30 16.56 -20.75
C LYS A 68 16.59 15.72 -20.72
N ASN A 69 16.51 14.45 -20.29
CA ASN A 69 17.69 13.65 -19.95
C ASN A 69 17.85 12.37 -20.78
N ALA A 70 16.77 11.84 -21.34
CA ALA A 70 16.72 10.61 -22.12
C ALA A 70 15.60 10.66 -23.18
N PRO A 71 15.68 11.58 -24.17
CA PRO A 71 14.56 11.88 -25.07
C PRO A 71 14.12 10.72 -25.96
N GLY A 72 14.92 9.67 -26.05
CA GLY A 72 14.56 8.43 -26.75
C GLY A 72 13.71 7.47 -25.92
N LEU A 73 13.49 7.75 -24.62
CA LEU A 73 12.70 6.89 -23.75
C LEU A 73 11.30 7.45 -23.51
N LYS A 74 10.34 6.54 -23.41
CA LYS A 74 8.98 6.85 -23.01
C LYS A 74 8.56 5.94 -21.87
N PHE A 75 8.15 6.52 -20.74
CA PHE A 75 7.54 5.78 -19.64
C PHE A 75 6.05 5.56 -19.94
N GLU A 76 5.62 4.32 -19.85
CA GLU A 76 4.20 3.93 -20.06
C GLU A 76 3.68 3.15 -18.87
N ILE A 77 2.50 3.54 -18.38
CA ILE A 77 1.86 2.85 -17.28
C ILE A 77 0.99 1.69 -17.79
N GLU A 78 1.19 0.54 -17.19
CA GLU A 78 0.29 -0.61 -17.27
C GLU A 78 -0.51 -0.67 -15.97
N SER A 79 -1.82 -0.40 -16.07
CA SER A 79 -2.73 -0.42 -14.92
C SER A 79 -3.35 -1.80 -14.79
N ILE A 80 -3.23 -2.42 -13.62
CA ILE A 80 -3.74 -3.78 -13.38
C ILE A 80 -4.79 -3.73 -12.26
N PRO A 81 -5.98 -4.34 -12.47
CA PRO A 81 -6.99 -4.42 -11.41
C PRO A 81 -6.45 -5.15 -10.18
N TRP A 82 -6.83 -4.66 -8.99
CA TRP A 82 -6.36 -5.17 -7.69
C TRP A 82 -6.50 -6.68 -7.53
N ASP A 83 -7.63 -7.26 -7.94
CA ASP A 83 -7.89 -8.69 -7.81
C ASP A 83 -6.95 -9.56 -8.67
N GLY A 84 -6.25 -8.97 -9.65
CA GLY A 84 -5.30 -9.65 -10.54
C GLY A 84 -3.82 -9.36 -10.26
N VAL A 85 -3.55 -8.37 -9.43
CA VAL A 85 -2.22 -7.81 -9.15
C VAL A 85 -1.18 -8.87 -8.82
N TYR A 86 -1.43 -9.64 -7.77
CA TYR A 86 -0.48 -10.65 -7.29
C TYR A 86 -0.17 -11.69 -8.37
N VAL A 87 -1.20 -12.25 -9.00
CA VAL A 87 -1.04 -13.30 -10.02
C VAL A 87 -0.29 -12.80 -11.25
N LYS A 88 -0.64 -11.60 -11.74
CA LYS A 88 0.02 -10.98 -12.90
C LYS A 88 1.50 -10.72 -12.61
N LEU A 89 1.81 -10.13 -11.46
CA LEU A 89 3.17 -9.81 -11.08
C LEU A 89 4.04 -11.07 -10.95
N MET A 90 3.54 -12.09 -10.26
CA MET A 90 4.26 -13.35 -10.11
C MET A 90 4.46 -14.06 -11.45
N THR A 91 3.49 -13.94 -12.37
CA THR A 91 3.59 -14.48 -13.73
C THR A 91 4.68 -13.78 -14.54
N ASP A 92 4.72 -12.44 -14.51
CA ASP A 92 5.73 -11.65 -15.24
C ASP A 92 7.14 -11.89 -14.69
N LEU A 93 7.29 -12.01 -13.38
CA LEU A 93 8.56 -12.36 -12.73
C LEU A 93 9.03 -13.78 -13.10
N ALA A 94 8.13 -14.76 -13.07
CA ALA A 94 8.44 -16.14 -13.47
C ALA A 94 8.83 -16.22 -14.97
N ALA A 95 8.20 -15.44 -15.82
CA ALA A 95 8.52 -15.31 -17.25
C ALA A 95 9.79 -14.50 -17.51
N ARG A 96 10.45 -13.94 -16.46
CA ARG A 96 11.60 -13.02 -16.56
C ARG A 96 11.33 -11.80 -17.43
N ARG A 97 10.11 -11.28 -17.40
CA ARG A 97 9.65 -10.08 -18.14
C ARG A 97 8.94 -9.09 -17.23
N PRO A 98 9.47 -8.79 -16.03
CA PRO A 98 8.84 -7.80 -15.16
C PRO A 98 8.83 -6.42 -15.84
N PRO A 99 7.95 -5.51 -15.43
CA PRO A 99 8.07 -4.10 -15.76
C PRO A 99 9.37 -3.52 -15.18
N SER A 100 9.82 -2.40 -15.71
CA SER A 100 11.05 -1.75 -15.25
C SER A 100 10.91 -1.07 -13.88
N LEU A 101 9.70 -0.70 -13.52
CA LEU A 101 9.32 -0.11 -12.24
C LEU A 101 7.92 -0.60 -11.86
N ILE A 102 7.72 -0.91 -10.59
CA ILE A 102 6.43 -1.34 -10.06
C ILE A 102 6.02 -0.50 -8.85
N SER A 103 4.74 -0.12 -8.79
CA SER A 103 4.10 0.41 -7.59
C SER A 103 3.23 -0.69 -6.99
N VAL A 104 3.56 -1.12 -5.79
CA VAL A 104 2.86 -2.21 -5.11
C VAL A 104 2.67 -1.91 -3.64
N GLU A 105 1.71 -2.60 -3.06
CA GLU A 105 1.47 -2.62 -1.63
C GLU A 105 2.62 -3.27 -0.87
N SER A 106 2.88 -2.77 0.32
CA SER A 106 3.99 -3.25 1.14
C SER A 106 3.97 -4.77 1.41
N PRO A 107 2.85 -5.47 1.60
CA PRO A 107 2.87 -6.93 1.77
C PRO A 107 3.48 -7.68 0.59
N ILE A 108 3.11 -7.30 -0.63
CA ILE A 108 3.64 -7.91 -1.86
C ILE A 108 5.13 -7.57 -2.01
N ALA A 109 5.47 -6.30 -1.83
CA ALA A 109 6.85 -5.85 -1.95
C ALA A 109 7.78 -6.55 -0.95
N MET A 110 7.32 -6.82 0.28
CA MET A 110 8.10 -7.52 1.29
C MET A 110 8.39 -8.98 0.92
N GLN A 111 7.44 -9.67 0.30
CA GLN A 111 7.71 -10.99 -0.26
C GLN A 111 8.78 -10.93 -1.35
N LEU A 112 8.62 -10.04 -2.34
CA LEU A 112 9.57 -9.92 -3.45
C LEU A 112 10.98 -9.58 -2.97
N MET A 113 11.10 -8.72 -1.97
CA MET A 113 12.34 -8.36 -1.31
C MET A 113 13.00 -9.58 -0.65
N ALA A 114 12.24 -10.36 0.13
CA ALA A 114 12.74 -11.56 0.80
C ALA A 114 13.16 -12.66 -0.20
N GLU A 115 12.50 -12.72 -1.37
CA GLU A 115 12.85 -13.63 -2.47
C GLU A 115 14.06 -13.15 -3.30
N GLY A 116 14.60 -11.95 -3.03
CA GLY A 116 15.71 -11.36 -3.78
C GLY A 116 15.33 -10.88 -5.19
N LEU A 117 14.06 -10.57 -5.40
CA LEU A 117 13.52 -10.15 -6.70
C LEU A 117 13.53 -8.63 -6.91
N LEU A 118 13.96 -7.86 -5.91
CA LEU A 118 14.05 -6.39 -5.96
C LEU A 118 15.49 -5.91 -5.87
N THR A 119 15.73 -4.76 -6.46
CA THR A 119 17.02 -4.05 -6.39
C THR A 119 17.05 -3.13 -5.17
N PRO A 120 18.13 -3.11 -4.36
CA PRO A 120 18.28 -2.14 -3.28
C PRO A 120 18.26 -0.69 -3.79
N VAL A 121 17.69 0.20 -2.97
CA VAL A 121 17.47 1.62 -3.32
C VAL A 121 18.01 2.61 -2.28
N ASP A 122 18.96 2.19 -1.43
CA ASP A 122 19.53 3.03 -0.37
C ASP A 122 20.10 4.35 -0.90
N ASP A 123 20.80 4.33 -2.02
CA ASP A 123 21.33 5.53 -2.66
C ASP A 123 20.23 6.48 -3.18
N LEU A 124 19.06 5.95 -3.55
CA LEU A 124 17.92 6.79 -3.92
C LEU A 124 17.30 7.43 -2.67
N VAL A 125 17.21 6.67 -1.56
CA VAL A 125 16.74 7.20 -0.26
C VAL A 125 17.55 8.40 0.17
N GLU A 126 18.89 8.33 0.04
CA GLU A 126 19.77 9.46 0.37
C GLU A 126 19.54 10.68 -0.54
N LYS A 127 19.34 10.46 -1.85
CA LYS A 127 19.05 11.53 -2.82
C LYS A 127 17.66 12.15 -2.64
N ILE A 128 16.68 11.36 -2.23
CA ILE A 128 15.30 11.82 -1.95
C ILE A 128 15.25 12.57 -0.62
N GLY A 129 16.01 12.13 0.37
CA GLY A 129 16.10 12.70 1.71
C GLY A 129 15.46 11.81 2.76
N ARG A 130 16.29 11.16 3.57
CA ARG A 130 15.87 10.21 4.60
C ARG A 130 14.94 10.83 5.65
N ASN A 131 15.10 12.12 5.95
CA ASN A 131 14.37 12.81 7.01
C ASN A 131 13.06 13.49 6.54
N ARG A 132 12.61 13.19 5.31
CA ARG A 132 11.41 13.84 4.75
C ARG A 132 10.10 13.19 5.16
N LEU A 133 10.10 11.96 5.70
CA LEU A 133 8.86 11.26 6.02
C LEU A 133 8.01 12.03 7.05
N VAL A 134 6.69 11.95 6.91
CA VAL A 134 5.74 12.46 7.90
C VAL A 134 5.91 11.72 9.25
N ASP A 135 5.52 12.37 10.35
CA ASP A 135 5.62 11.77 11.68
C ASP A 135 4.81 10.48 11.79
N GLY A 136 5.34 9.49 12.48
CA GLY A 136 4.72 8.18 12.64
C GLY A 136 5.00 7.18 11.51
N VAL A 137 5.63 7.62 10.42
CA VAL A 137 6.05 6.76 9.32
C VAL A 137 7.57 6.58 9.34
N LYS A 138 8.04 5.35 9.17
CA LYS A 138 9.46 5.01 9.14
C LYS A 138 9.79 4.24 7.86
N TRP A 139 10.99 4.45 7.33
CA TRP A 139 11.47 3.74 6.14
C TRP A 139 11.40 2.22 6.31
N GLU A 140 11.69 1.73 7.52
CA GLU A 140 11.65 0.31 7.85
C GLU A 140 10.25 -0.30 7.67
N TYR A 141 9.18 0.49 7.87
CA TYR A 141 7.81 0.02 7.70
C TYR A 141 7.42 -0.19 6.24
N TRP A 142 8.11 0.52 5.33
CA TRP A 142 7.85 0.41 3.89
C TRP A 142 8.56 -0.77 3.27
N GLY A 143 9.78 -1.08 3.67
CA GLY A 143 10.47 -2.23 3.13
C GLY A 143 11.99 -2.18 3.26
N ALA A 144 12.48 -2.34 4.49
CA ALA A 144 13.88 -2.64 4.74
C ALA A 144 14.06 -4.14 5.02
N TRP A 145 15.05 -4.73 4.42
CA TRP A 145 15.39 -6.14 4.62
C TRP A 145 16.89 -6.33 4.75
N LYS A 146 17.32 -7.00 5.82
CA LYS A 146 18.76 -7.27 6.09
C LYS A 146 19.64 -6.02 5.99
N GLY A 147 19.11 -4.89 6.49
CA GLY A 147 19.83 -3.62 6.52
C GLY A 147 19.83 -2.81 5.21
N GLN A 148 19.12 -3.25 4.18
CA GLN A 148 18.96 -2.55 2.91
C GLN A 148 17.53 -2.09 2.70
N GLN A 149 17.33 -0.96 2.02
CA GLN A 149 16.03 -0.45 1.61
C GLN A 149 15.70 -0.88 0.18
N PHE A 150 14.46 -1.34 -0.06
CA PHE A 150 14.02 -1.83 -1.37
C PHE A 150 12.82 -1.08 -1.94
N ILE A 151 12.12 -0.32 -1.11
CA ILE A 151 10.89 0.38 -1.47
C ILE A 151 11.08 1.87 -1.25
N ILE A 152 10.75 2.67 -2.28
CA ILE A 152 10.63 4.13 -2.15
C ILE A 152 9.15 4.43 -1.89
N PRO A 153 8.80 5.07 -0.76
CA PRO A 153 7.44 5.44 -0.45
C PRO A 153 6.78 6.27 -1.56
N ALA A 154 5.60 5.87 -2.01
CA ALA A 154 4.80 6.64 -2.97
C ALA A 154 3.72 7.45 -2.25
N HIS A 155 2.88 6.77 -1.49
CA HIS A 155 1.83 7.33 -0.66
C HIS A 155 1.38 6.33 0.40
N HIS A 156 0.53 6.76 1.30
CA HIS A 156 -0.19 5.84 2.17
C HIS A 156 -1.70 6.10 2.08
N GLN A 157 -2.49 5.08 2.39
CA GLN A 157 -3.94 5.09 2.28
C GLN A 157 -4.54 4.50 3.57
N PRO A 158 -4.95 5.33 4.53
CA PRO A 158 -5.58 4.81 5.74
C PRO A 158 -6.99 4.30 5.43
N HIS A 159 -7.29 3.13 5.96
CA HIS A 159 -8.60 2.50 5.93
C HIS A 159 -9.39 2.97 7.16
N LEU A 160 -10.50 3.65 6.93
CA LEU A 160 -11.25 4.37 7.95
C LEU A 160 -12.71 3.93 8.02
N LEU A 161 -13.39 4.31 9.09
CA LEU A 161 -14.83 4.20 9.23
C LEU A 161 -15.48 5.44 8.59
N LEU A 162 -16.19 5.26 7.49
CA LEU A 162 -16.99 6.28 6.84
C LEU A 162 -18.41 6.24 7.38
N VAL A 163 -18.96 7.37 7.80
CA VAL A 163 -20.30 7.47 8.43
C VAL A 163 -21.12 8.59 7.79
N ARG A 164 -22.34 8.26 7.39
CA ARG A 164 -23.39 9.20 6.98
C ARG A 164 -23.89 9.95 8.21
N MET A 165 -23.35 11.15 8.45
CA MET A 165 -23.66 11.95 9.64
C MET A 165 -25.07 12.51 9.67
N ASP A 166 -25.72 12.66 8.51
CA ASP A 166 -27.15 13.01 8.42
C ASP A 166 -28.01 11.92 9.06
N ILE A 167 -27.73 10.65 8.75
CA ILE A 167 -28.44 9.49 9.32
C ILE A 167 -28.08 9.30 10.79
N ALA A 168 -26.81 9.44 11.14
CA ALA A 168 -26.37 9.32 12.53
C ALA A 168 -27.07 10.37 13.42
N LYS A 169 -27.18 11.61 12.97
CA LYS A 169 -27.89 12.70 13.68
C LYS A 169 -29.40 12.46 13.74
N GLU A 170 -30.02 12.07 12.63
CA GLU A 170 -31.45 11.76 12.56
C GLU A 170 -31.84 10.69 13.60
N LEU A 171 -30.99 9.68 13.77
CA LEU A 171 -31.24 8.56 14.68
C LEU A 171 -30.68 8.76 16.10
N GLY A 172 -30.10 9.93 16.39
CA GLY A 172 -29.56 10.26 17.71
C GLY A 172 -28.36 9.41 18.13
N LEU A 173 -27.56 8.94 17.17
CA LEU A 173 -26.36 8.17 17.47
C LEU A 173 -25.28 9.07 18.07
N SER A 174 -24.48 8.54 18.98
CA SER A 174 -23.34 9.22 19.60
C SER A 174 -22.25 9.55 18.58
N ASP A 175 -21.25 10.35 18.98
CA ASP A 175 -20.11 10.69 18.12
C ASP A 175 -19.28 9.43 17.79
N PRO A 176 -19.11 9.09 16.49
CA PRO A 176 -18.35 7.92 16.08
C PRO A 176 -16.90 7.86 16.55
N ASP A 177 -16.26 8.99 16.87
CA ASP A 177 -14.92 9.00 17.46
C ASP A 177 -14.84 8.31 18.83
N ALA A 178 -15.94 8.29 19.54
CA ALA A 178 -16.03 7.65 20.86
C ALA A 178 -16.32 6.16 20.80
N TRP A 179 -16.80 5.65 19.65
CA TRP A 179 -17.32 4.29 19.54
C TRP A 179 -16.28 3.21 19.82
N ASP A 180 -16.77 2.18 20.50
CA ASP A 180 -16.19 0.85 20.48
C ASP A 180 -16.97 -0.09 19.54
N TRP A 181 -16.57 -1.37 19.47
CA TRP A 181 -17.22 -2.35 18.60
C TRP A 181 -18.69 -2.56 18.94
N ASN A 182 -19.07 -2.46 20.23
CA ASN A 182 -20.48 -2.60 20.64
C ASN A 182 -21.30 -1.42 20.14
N ASP A 183 -20.75 -0.20 20.19
CA ASP A 183 -21.39 1.00 19.68
C ASP A 183 -21.58 0.91 18.16
N LEU A 184 -20.54 0.47 17.42
CA LEU A 184 -20.62 0.27 15.97
C LEU A 184 -21.69 -0.78 15.61
N LEU A 185 -21.73 -1.92 16.32
CA LEU A 185 -22.74 -2.96 16.11
C LEU A 185 -24.14 -2.45 16.39
N ASN A 186 -24.32 -1.72 17.50
CA ASN A 186 -25.61 -1.13 17.86
C ASN A 186 -26.07 -0.07 16.86
N ALA A 187 -25.15 0.76 16.36
CA ALA A 187 -25.42 1.72 15.30
C ALA A 187 -25.86 1.01 14.01
N ALA A 188 -25.13 -0.02 13.58
CA ALA A 188 -25.46 -0.80 12.39
C ALA A 188 -26.85 -1.44 12.49
N LYS A 189 -27.16 -2.05 13.65
CA LYS A 189 -28.48 -2.64 13.95
C LYS A 189 -29.58 -1.57 13.93
N THR A 190 -29.38 -0.46 14.62
CA THR A 190 -30.37 0.63 14.72
C THR A 190 -30.70 1.20 13.35
N ILE A 191 -29.67 1.45 12.52
CA ILE A 191 -29.87 1.96 11.17
C ILE A 191 -30.67 0.96 10.33
N SER A 192 -30.25 -0.31 10.29
CA SER A 192 -30.95 -1.33 9.49
C SER A 192 -32.41 -1.55 9.93
N GLN A 193 -32.72 -1.36 11.23
CA GLN A 193 -34.09 -1.47 11.75
C GLN A 193 -34.95 -0.24 11.42
N LYS A 194 -34.35 0.95 11.45
CA LYS A 194 -35.09 2.22 11.22
C LYS A 194 -35.14 2.62 9.75
N LYS A 195 -34.24 2.09 8.93
CA LYS A 195 -34.12 2.35 7.50
C LYS A 195 -34.07 1.00 6.75
N PRO A 196 -35.22 0.32 6.54
CA PRO A 196 -35.25 -1.05 6.01
C PRO A 196 -34.66 -1.21 4.61
N ASP A 197 -34.60 -0.13 3.83
CA ASP A 197 -34.00 -0.11 2.48
C ASP A 197 -32.49 0.17 2.49
N MET A 198 -31.89 0.32 3.68
CA MET A 198 -30.48 0.67 3.84
C MET A 198 -29.79 -0.29 4.82
N ALA A 199 -28.65 -0.82 4.41
CA ALA A 199 -27.80 -1.54 5.33
C ALA A 199 -27.13 -0.56 6.33
N GLY A 200 -27.03 -0.98 7.60
CA GLY A 200 -26.39 -0.14 8.61
C GLY A 200 -24.88 -0.02 8.41
N PHE A 201 -24.25 -1.09 7.92
CA PHE A 201 -22.80 -1.17 7.75
C PHE A 201 -22.43 -1.94 6.48
N CYS A 202 -21.25 -1.68 5.93
CA CYS A 202 -20.69 -2.42 4.79
C CYS A 202 -19.19 -2.59 4.92
N MET A 203 -18.73 -3.81 4.68
CA MET A 203 -17.33 -4.14 4.37
C MET A 203 -17.30 -5.28 3.36
N ALA A 204 -16.16 -5.53 2.74
CA ALA A 204 -16.00 -6.68 1.88
C ALA A 204 -15.94 -7.97 2.72
N LEU A 205 -16.61 -9.02 2.24
CA LEU A 205 -16.58 -10.38 2.80
C LEU A 205 -16.29 -11.43 1.72
N GLY A 206 -16.02 -11.01 0.48
CA GLY A 206 -15.64 -11.90 -0.61
C GLY A 206 -14.23 -12.46 -0.43
N ARG A 207 -13.88 -13.51 -1.19
CA ARG A 207 -12.54 -14.09 -1.17
C ARG A 207 -11.57 -13.21 -1.98
N ASN A 208 -11.09 -12.12 -1.38
CA ASN A 208 -10.22 -11.13 -2.02
C ASN A 208 -9.40 -10.33 -0.99
N LEU A 209 -8.45 -9.54 -1.50
CA LEU A 209 -7.56 -8.70 -0.68
C LEU A 209 -8.31 -7.68 0.18
N CYS A 210 -9.42 -7.11 -0.30
CA CYS A 210 -10.18 -6.13 0.45
C CYS A 210 -10.70 -6.72 1.76
N THR A 211 -11.19 -7.96 1.74
CA THR A 211 -11.62 -8.70 2.93
C THR A 211 -10.45 -8.99 3.86
N ASP A 212 -9.29 -9.38 3.32
CA ASP A 212 -8.07 -9.60 4.11
C ASP A 212 -7.72 -8.35 4.92
N TYR A 213 -7.76 -7.17 4.31
CA TYR A 213 -7.40 -5.89 4.94
C TYR A 213 -8.43 -5.46 5.99
N HIS A 214 -9.71 -5.58 5.67
CA HIS A 214 -10.80 -5.28 6.62
C HIS A 214 -10.68 -6.16 7.86
N PHE A 215 -10.46 -7.45 7.67
CA PHE A 215 -10.34 -8.38 8.79
C PHE A 215 -9.05 -8.17 9.59
N ALA A 216 -7.92 -7.88 8.92
CA ALA A 216 -6.66 -7.58 9.59
C ALA A 216 -6.78 -6.36 10.52
N ALA A 217 -7.52 -5.32 10.11
CA ALA A 217 -7.78 -4.16 10.96
C ALA A 217 -8.50 -4.54 12.27
N LEU A 218 -9.52 -5.40 12.18
CA LEU A 218 -10.24 -5.91 13.35
C LEU A 218 -9.35 -6.81 14.20
N LEU A 219 -8.64 -7.76 13.58
CA LEU A 219 -7.70 -8.65 14.26
C LEU A 219 -6.68 -7.87 15.09
N HIS A 220 -6.06 -6.85 14.48
CA HIS A 220 -5.06 -6.02 15.16
C HIS A 220 -5.68 -5.14 16.26
N SER A 221 -6.92 -4.66 16.10
CA SER A 221 -7.64 -3.95 17.17
C SER A 221 -7.87 -4.84 18.39
N ALA A 222 -8.20 -6.11 18.19
CA ALA A 222 -8.32 -7.10 19.24
C ALA A 222 -6.95 -7.46 19.89
N GLY A 223 -5.83 -7.08 19.25
CA GLY A 223 -4.48 -7.43 19.68
C GLY A 223 -3.98 -8.76 19.11
N GLY A 224 -4.73 -9.34 18.18
CA GLY A 224 -4.34 -10.55 17.45
C GLY A 224 -3.38 -10.27 16.28
N ARG A 225 -2.81 -11.31 15.72
CA ARG A 225 -1.85 -11.28 14.61
C ARG A 225 -1.79 -12.63 13.90
N MET A 226 -1.23 -12.63 12.69
CA MET A 226 -1.01 -13.88 11.94
C MET A 226 0.21 -14.65 12.47
N PHE A 227 1.33 -13.92 12.63
CA PHE A 227 2.62 -14.48 13.04
C PHE A 227 3.24 -13.67 14.18
N ASP A 228 4.09 -14.30 14.96
CA ASP A 228 4.94 -13.65 15.95
C ASP A 228 6.34 -13.42 15.38
N ALA A 229 6.62 -12.20 14.91
CA ALA A 229 7.92 -11.85 14.34
C ALA A 229 9.07 -12.00 15.35
N ALA A 230 8.81 -11.74 16.64
CA ALA A 230 9.82 -11.93 17.71
C ALA A 230 10.16 -13.39 17.96
N ASN A 231 9.25 -14.31 17.63
CA ASN A 231 9.43 -15.74 17.78
C ASN A 231 9.52 -16.45 16.40
N ARG A 232 10.44 -16.00 15.55
CA ARG A 232 10.75 -16.63 14.25
C ARG A 232 9.53 -16.88 13.37
N PHE A 233 8.56 -15.96 13.39
CA PHE A 233 7.29 -16.07 12.66
C PHE A 233 6.48 -17.32 13.00
N GLU A 234 6.51 -17.76 14.26
CA GLU A 234 5.55 -18.78 14.73
C GLU A 234 4.12 -18.27 14.52
N VAL A 235 3.22 -19.18 14.16
CA VAL A 235 1.82 -18.84 13.90
C VAL A 235 1.12 -18.47 15.22
N ALA A 236 0.55 -17.28 15.26
CA ALA A 236 -0.15 -16.72 16.42
C ALA A 236 -1.67 -16.53 16.18
N PHE A 237 -2.18 -17.08 15.09
CA PHE A 237 -3.55 -16.83 14.61
C PHE A 237 -4.62 -17.63 15.37
N ASP A 238 -4.33 -18.84 15.86
CA ASP A 238 -5.25 -19.59 16.74
C ASP A 238 -5.21 -18.98 18.14
N SER A 239 -5.97 -17.92 18.32
CA SER A 239 -5.96 -17.09 19.53
C SER A 239 -7.36 -16.60 19.91
N PRO A 240 -7.61 -16.27 21.19
CA PRO A 240 -8.87 -15.64 21.62
C PRO A 240 -9.19 -14.37 20.82
N GLN A 241 -8.17 -13.57 20.47
CA GLN A 241 -8.30 -12.33 19.71
C GLN A 241 -8.81 -12.57 18.28
N THR A 242 -8.34 -13.62 17.62
CA THR A 242 -8.86 -14.03 16.31
C THR A 242 -10.32 -14.46 16.41
N VAL A 243 -10.65 -15.22 17.44
CA VAL A 243 -12.03 -15.64 17.70
C VAL A 243 -12.95 -14.45 17.95
N GLU A 244 -12.52 -13.47 18.74
CA GLU A 244 -13.27 -12.23 18.98
C GLU A 244 -13.51 -11.45 17.68
N ALA A 245 -12.46 -11.26 16.85
CA ALA A 245 -12.58 -10.56 15.57
C ALA A 245 -13.55 -11.30 14.61
N LEU A 246 -13.46 -12.61 14.50
CA LEU A 246 -14.36 -13.42 13.67
C LEU A 246 -15.80 -13.38 14.17
N THR A 247 -16.00 -13.40 15.49
CA THR A 247 -17.32 -13.29 16.12
C THR A 247 -17.93 -11.93 15.80
N PHE A 248 -17.17 -10.85 15.93
CA PHE A 248 -17.64 -9.51 15.61
C PHE A 248 -18.05 -9.36 14.13
N VAL A 249 -17.30 -9.92 13.20
CA VAL A 249 -17.69 -9.95 11.78
C VAL A 249 -19.01 -10.70 11.57
N LYS A 250 -19.18 -11.85 12.25
CA LYS A 250 -20.42 -12.64 12.20
C LYS A 250 -21.62 -11.86 12.74
N GLU A 251 -21.44 -11.10 13.81
CA GLU A 251 -22.49 -10.27 14.41
C GLU A 251 -22.86 -9.05 13.55
N LEU A 252 -21.89 -8.48 12.83
CA LEU A 252 -22.12 -7.37 11.89
C LEU A 252 -22.80 -7.81 10.58
N GLN A 253 -22.55 -9.03 10.12
CA GLN A 253 -23.02 -9.52 8.82
C GLN A 253 -24.52 -9.31 8.56
N PRO A 254 -25.45 -9.55 9.51
CA PRO A 254 -26.88 -9.36 9.29
C PRO A 254 -27.29 -7.92 8.93
N PHE A 255 -26.44 -6.94 9.23
CA PHE A 255 -26.67 -5.52 9.00
C PHE A 255 -25.94 -4.97 7.79
N MET A 256 -25.34 -5.87 6.99
CA MET A 256 -24.64 -5.54 5.74
C MET A 256 -25.57 -5.74 4.52
N PRO A 257 -25.20 -5.17 3.36
CA PRO A 257 -25.96 -5.41 2.14
C PRO A 257 -26.05 -6.91 1.80
N LYS A 258 -27.20 -7.33 1.26
CA LYS A 258 -27.33 -8.69 0.71
C LYS A 258 -26.27 -8.87 -0.37
N GLY A 259 -25.50 -9.95 -0.30
CA GLY A 259 -24.40 -10.21 -1.23
C GLY A 259 -23.04 -9.67 -0.77
N ALA A 260 -22.92 -9.04 0.40
CA ALA A 260 -21.62 -8.60 0.94
C ALA A 260 -20.56 -9.72 1.00
N VAL A 261 -21.00 -10.98 1.08
CA VAL A 261 -20.13 -12.18 1.03
C VAL A 261 -19.40 -12.37 -0.30
N GLU A 262 -19.77 -11.60 -1.33
CA GLU A 262 -19.13 -11.58 -2.64
C GLU A 262 -18.45 -10.24 -2.95
N TYR A 263 -18.58 -9.25 -2.05
CA TYR A 263 -18.03 -7.92 -2.28
C TYR A 263 -16.50 -7.92 -2.25
N SER A 264 -15.95 -7.17 -3.20
CA SER A 264 -14.57 -6.74 -3.26
C SER A 264 -14.51 -5.21 -3.18
N PHE A 265 -13.43 -4.61 -3.62
CA PHE A 265 -13.14 -3.17 -3.51
C PHE A 265 -14.27 -2.27 -4.05
N LEU A 266 -14.71 -2.50 -5.29
CA LEU A 266 -15.66 -1.59 -5.95
C LEU A 266 -17.07 -1.68 -5.37
N GLN A 267 -17.53 -2.86 -4.98
CA GLN A 267 -18.88 -3.05 -4.47
C GLN A 267 -19.10 -2.34 -3.13
N VAL A 268 -18.06 -2.23 -2.27
CA VAL A 268 -18.14 -1.46 -1.03
C VAL A 268 -18.27 0.04 -1.34
N VAL A 269 -17.49 0.56 -2.29
CA VAL A 269 -17.62 1.94 -2.76
C VAL A 269 -19.01 2.19 -3.32
N ASP A 270 -19.49 1.32 -4.22
CA ASP A 270 -20.82 1.43 -4.84
C ASP A 270 -21.93 1.44 -3.78
N ALA A 271 -21.84 0.57 -2.77
CA ALA A 271 -22.84 0.51 -1.70
C ALA A 271 -22.93 1.83 -0.94
N HIS A 272 -21.79 2.49 -0.68
CA HIS A 272 -21.76 3.78 0.03
C HIS A 272 -22.22 4.93 -0.87
N VAL A 273 -21.66 5.06 -2.06
CA VAL A 273 -21.93 6.17 -3.01
C VAL A 273 -23.36 6.15 -3.52
N THR A 274 -23.99 4.98 -3.63
CA THR A 274 -25.42 4.85 -4.00
C THR A 274 -26.37 4.93 -2.82
N GLY A 275 -25.87 5.14 -1.58
CA GLY A 275 -26.71 5.26 -0.39
C GLY A 275 -27.32 3.92 0.09
N ARG A 276 -26.85 2.78 -0.41
CA ARG A 276 -27.31 1.45 0.05
C ARG A 276 -26.79 1.07 1.44
N THR A 277 -25.79 1.80 1.94
CA THR A 277 -25.28 1.66 3.30
C THR A 277 -25.05 3.02 3.95
N ALA A 278 -25.25 3.10 5.26
CA ALA A 278 -24.98 4.32 6.04
C ALA A 278 -23.53 4.40 6.55
N MET A 279 -22.90 3.27 6.77
CA MET A 279 -21.54 3.19 7.28
C MET A 279 -20.73 2.18 6.47
N SER A 280 -19.43 2.43 6.30
CA SER A 280 -18.53 1.47 5.67
C SER A 280 -17.12 1.56 6.20
N PHE A 281 -16.41 0.44 6.20
CA PHE A 281 -14.95 0.46 6.26
C PHE A 281 -14.41 0.61 4.85
N TYR A 282 -13.67 1.71 4.60
CA TYR A 282 -13.00 1.90 3.31
C TYR A 282 -11.96 3.03 3.32
N TRP A 283 -11.26 3.16 2.20
CA TRP A 283 -10.29 4.22 1.91
C TRP A 283 -10.94 5.49 1.34
N GLY A 284 -10.14 6.53 1.16
CA GLY A 284 -10.54 7.83 0.65
C GLY A 284 -11.19 7.84 -0.74
N ARG A 285 -11.00 6.79 -1.54
CA ARG A 285 -11.64 6.65 -2.86
C ARG A 285 -13.15 6.80 -2.79
N THR A 286 -13.80 6.30 -1.76
CA THR A 286 -15.24 6.45 -1.58
C THR A 286 -15.65 7.91 -1.52
N LEU A 287 -14.94 8.73 -0.76
CA LEU A 287 -15.22 10.17 -0.66
C LEU A 287 -14.89 10.91 -1.96
N GLY A 288 -13.76 10.56 -2.60
CA GLY A 288 -13.40 11.12 -3.90
C GLY A 288 -14.50 10.88 -4.94
N ARG A 289 -14.96 9.63 -5.06
CA ARG A 289 -16.02 9.26 -5.99
C ARG A 289 -17.37 9.86 -5.60
N ALA A 290 -17.70 9.92 -4.32
CA ALA A 290 -18.94 10.57 -3.86
C ALA A 290 -18.96 12.08 -4.16
N ALA A 291 -17.81 12.76 -4.11
CA ALA A 291 -17.71 14.17 -4.48
C ALA A 291 -18.07 14.43 -5.94
N GLU A 292 -17.75 13.48 -6.82
CA GLU A 292 -18.02 13.58 -8.27
C GLU A 292 -19.44 13.12 -8.64
N GLU A 293 -19.91 12.02 -8.06
CA GLU A 293 -21.11 11.30 -8.51
C GLU A 293 -22.33 11.49 -7.60
N ALA A 294 -22.12 11.78 -6.30
CA ALA A 294 -23.18 11.77 -5.28
C ALA A 294 -22.95 12.86 -4.22
N LYS A 295 -22.93 14.11 -4.65
CA LYS A 295 -22.64 15.28 -3.81
C LYS A 295 -23.39 15.30 -2.46
N PRO A 296 -24.71 15.01 -2.36
CA PRO A 296 -25.39 14.96 -1.06
C PRO A 296 -24.82 13.90 -0.10
N ILE A 297 -24.40 12.76 -0.63
CA ILE A 297 -23.75 11.70 0.15
C ILE A 297 -22.35 12.12 0.59
N PHE A 298 -21.59 12.75 -0.32
CA PHE A 298 -20.29 13.33 0.03
C PHE A 298 -20.41 14.36 1.15
N GLU A 299 -21.34 15.30 1.04
CA GLU A 299 -21.54 16.36 2.04
C GLU A 299 -21.92 15.79 3.41
N ALA A 300 -22.70 14.72 3.42
CA ALA A 300 -23.17 14.07 4.64
C ALA A 300 -22.17 13.05 5.26
N THR A 301 -21.17 12.59 4.50
CA THR A 301 -20.23 11.55 4.99
C THR A 301 -19.01 12.19 5.64
N GLU A 302 -18.65 11.72 6.83
CA GLU A 302 -17.36 12.00 7.50
C GLU A 302 -16.57 10.73 7.72
N ALA A 303 -15.25 10.86 7.82
CA ALA A 303 -14.36 9.75 8.13
C ALA A 303 -13.87 9.81 9.58
N PHE A 304 -13.82 8.65 10.20
CA PHE A 304 -13.40 8.43 11.57
C PHE A 304 -12.37 7.31 11.64
N ASN A 305 -11.51 7.34 12.66
CA ASN A 305 -10.74 6.16 12.99
C ASN A 305 -11.67 4.98 13.29
N HIS A 306 -11.22 3.75 13.08
CA HIS A 306 -12.02 2.56 13.43
C HIS A 306 -12.47 2.60 14.89
N ALA A 307 -13.63 1.99 15.16
CA ALA A 307 -14.13 1.81 16.52
C ALA A 307 -13.11 1.02 17.37
N ARG A 308 -13.00 1.37 18.65
CA ARG A 308 -12.08 0.70 19.59
C ARG A 308 -12.55 -0.71 19.90
N HIS A 309 -11.62 -1.62 20.06
CA HIS A 309 -11.95 -2.89 20.68
C HIS A 309 -12.38 -2.68 22.15
N PRO A 310 -13.49 -3.27 22.60
CA PRO A 310 -14.08 -2.94 23.90
C PRO A 310 -13.17 -3.25 25.10
N THR A 311 -12.32 -4.28 25.00
CA THR A 311 -11.41 -4.70 26.08
C THR A 311 -10.03 -4.06 25.96
N THR A 312 -9.36 -4.20 24.82
CA THR A 312 -8.00 -3.67 24.63
C THR A 312 -7.96 -2.16 24.52
N LYS A 313 -9.10 -1.51 24.26
CA LYS A 313 -9.25 -0.07 23.95
C LYS A 313 -8.43 0.38 22.73
N ARG A 314 -7.80 -0.54 22.01
CA ARG A 314 -7.10 -0.27 20.77
C ARG A 314 -8.08 -0.02 19.63
N ARG A 315 -7.67 0.83 18.71
CA ARG A 315 -8.22 0.93 17.36
C ARG A 315 -7.09 0.68 16.38
N ASN A 316 -7.37 0.07 15.29
CA ASN A 316 -6.41 -0.13 14.22
C ASN A 316 -7.04 0.24 12.89
N ASN A 317 -6.48 1.26 12.27
CA ASN A 317 -6.77 1.59 10.88
C ASN A 317 -5.76 0.81 10.05
N TRP A 318 -6.19 -0.18 9.30
CA TRP A 318 -5.29 -0.79 8.35
C TRP A 318 -4.79 0.31 7.40
N ASN A 319 -3.49 0.40 7.20
CA ASN A 319 -2.91 1.42 6.33
C ASN A 319 -2.18 0.73 5.20
N ASP A 320 -2.57 1.07 3.98
CA ASP A 320 -1.89 0.61 2.80
C ASP A 320 -0.70 1.54 2.52
N PHE A 321 0.50 0.98 2.61
CA PHE A 321 1.73 1.65 2.30
C PHE A 321 2.16 1.27 0.89
N GLN A 322 1.83 2.12 -0.08
CA GLN A 322 2.21 1.95 -1.48
C GLN A 322 3.61 2.46 -1.75
N GLY A 323 4.38 1.68 -2.48
CA GLY A 323 5.77 2.05 -2.76
C GLY A 323 6.25 1.66 -4.15
N TRP A 324 7.28 2.35 -4.61
CA TRP A 324 7.97 2.09 -5.85
C TRP A 324 9.09 1.08 -5.62
N CYS A 325 9.09 0.01 -6.40
CA CYS A 325 10.10 -1.05 -6.36
C CYS A 325 10.70 -1.24 -7.75
N ILE A 326 12.00 -1.54 -7.79
CA ILE A 326 12.73 -1.82 -9.03
C ILE A 326 13.03 -3.32 -9.08
N PRO A 327 12.41 -4.08 -9.98
CA PRO A 327 12.74 -5.49 -10.18
C PRO A 327 14.23 -5.70 -10.51
N ALA A 328 14.82 -6.74 -9.91
CA ALA A 328 16.23 -7.07 -10.10
C ALA A 328 16.52 -7.76 -11.44
N GLN A 329 15.49 -8.20 -12.17
CA GLN A 329 15.63 -8.99 -13.39
C GLN A 329 15.41 -8.13 -14.63
N ASN A 330 16.25 -8.35 -15.66
CA ASN A 330 16.03 -7.87 -17.04
C ASN A 330 15.54 -6.42 -17.17
N ASN A 331 16.15 -5.50 -16.41
CA ASN A 331 15.85 -4.07 -16.50
C ASN A 331 16.92 -3.31 -17.30
N PRO A 332 16.78 -3.20 -18.62
CA PRO A 332 17.77 -2.53 -19.46
C PRO A 332 17.85 -1.03 -19.20
N PHE A 333 16.84 -0.43 -18.58
CA PHE A 333 16.72 1.01 -18.33
C PHE A 333 16.87 1.36 -16.85
N ILE A 334 17.55 0.52 -16.07
CA ILE A 334 17.64 0.67 -14.61
C ILE A 334 18.16 2.03 -14.17
N ASP A 335 19.17 2.57 -14.86
CA ASP A 335 19.79 3.86 -14.50
C ASP A 335 18.84 5.03 -14.75
N GLU A 336 18.12 5.01 -15.89
CA GLU A 336 17.13 6.01 -16.23
C GLU A 336 15.91 5.93 -15.32
N VAL A 337 15.43 4.73 -14.99
CA VAL A 337 14.36 4.50 -14.02
C VAL A 337 14.71 5.07 -12.65
N ARG A 338 15.93 4.83 -12.16
CA ARG A 338 16.40 5.36 -10.88
C ARG A 338 16.43 6.89 -10.85
N GLN A 339 16.92 7.51 -11.92
CA GLN A 339 16.99 8.97 -12.02
C GLN A 339 15.59 9.60 -12.17
N ALA A 340 14.73 9.03 -13.00
CA ALA A 340 13.36 9.49 -13.19
C ALA A 340 12.53 9.36 -11.89
N LEU A 341 12.75 8.28 -11.13
CA LEU A 341 12.10 8.08 -9.83
C LEU A 341 12.55 9.13 -8.81
N VAL A 342 13.86 9.43 -8.72
CA VAL A 342 14.36 10.52 -7.86
C VAL A 342 13.73 11.86 -8.27
N TYR A 343 13.68 12.15 -9.57
CA TYR A 343 13.04 13.37 -10.05
C TYR A 343 11.58 13.46 -9.61
N GLN A 344 10.80 12.41 -9.82
CA GLN A 344 9.39 12.35 -9.46
C GLN A 344 9.21 12.51 -7.92
N GLN A 345 10.08 11.90 -7.10
CA GLN A 345 10.01 11.94 -5.64
C GLN A 345 10.59 13.22 -5.00
N THR A 346 11.27 14.05 -5.76
CA THR A 346 11.84 15.33 -5.27
C THR A 346 11.18 16.57 -5.87
N ASN A 347 10.35 16.40 -6.89
CA ASN A 347 9.65 17.51 -7.52
C ASN A 347 8.33 17.80 -6.77
N LYS A 348 8.30 18.92 -6.03
CA LYS A 348 7.16 19.34 -5.20
C LYS A 348 5.87 19.45 -6.00
N ASP A 349 5.91 20.08 -7.18
CA ASP A 349 4.70 20.31 -7.99
C ASP A 349 4.08 19.00 -8.45
N TRP A 350 4.91 18.02 -8.87
CA TRP A 350 4.43 16.71 -9.27
C TRP A 350 3.90 15.91 -8.09
N LEU A 351 4.51 15.99 -6.91
CA LEU A 351 4.01 15.31 -5.71
C LEU A 351 2.67 15.89 -5.24
N ILE A 352 2.48 17.20 -5.32
CA ILE A 352 1.20 17.85 -5.02
C ILE A 352 0.13 17.41 -6.03
N LYS A 353 0.42 17.44 -7.33
CA LYS A 353 -0.48 16.92 -8.38
C LYS A 353 -0.83 15.47 -8.16
N TYR A 354 0.13 14.66 -7.72
CA TYR A 354 -0.06 13.25 -7.39
C TYR A 354 -1.07 13.07 -6.25
N CYS A 355 -0.91 13.78 -5.14
CA CYS A 355 -1.86 13.77 -4.04
C CYS A 355 -3.24 14.31 -4.43
N HIS A 356 -3.29 15.40 -5.20
CA HIS A 356 -4.55 16.01 -5.66
C HIS A 356 -5.32 15.10 -6.64
N SER A 357 -4.65 14.20 -7.34
CA SER A 357 -5.28 13.39 -8.40
C SER A 357 -6.38 12.45 -7.91
N LEU A 358 -6.39 12.11 -6.62
CA LEU A 358 -7.45 11.31 -5.97
C LEU A 358 -7.55 11.64 -4.48
N MET A 359 -7.90 12.87 -4.18
CA MET A 359 -8.09 13.34 -2.80
C MET A 359 -9.39 12.76 -2.17
N PRO A 360 -9.39 12.25 -0.92
CA PRO A 360 -8.25 12.12 0.00
C PRO A 360 -7.55 10.77 -0.03
N ASN A 361 -7.75 9.95 -1.06
CA ASN A 361 -7.26 8.57 -1.10
C ASN A 361 -5.72 8.48 -1.03
N VAL A 362 -5.02 9.44 -1.66
CA VAL A 362 -3.56 9.49 -1.72
C VAL A 362 -3.05 10.45 -0.67
N ALA A 363 -2.62 9.94 0.48
CA ALA A 363 -2.05 10.75 1.54
C ALA A 363 -0.55 10.99 1.30
N PRO A 364 -0.05 12.22 1.53
CA PRO A 364 1.35 12.56 1.32
C PRO A 364 2.26 11.83 2.29
N THR A 365 3.34 11.27 1.77
CA THR A 365 4.35 10.54 2.55
C THR A 365 5.42 11.47 3.13
N TYR A 366 5.65 12.63 2.49
CA TYR A 366 6.70 13.56 2.87
C TYR A 366 6.13 14.79 3.57
N ARG A 367 6.79 15.20 4.69
CA ARG A 367 6.35 16.31 5.53
C ARG A 367 6.29 17.63 4.76
N ASP A 368 7.30 17.92 3.96
CA ASP A 368 7.36 19.14 3.13
C ASP A 368 6.22 19.23 2.12
N ILE A 369 5.63 18.09 1.74
CA ILE A 369 4.42 18.03 0.90
C ILE A 369 3.15 18.13 1.75
N ALA A 370 3.09 17.40 2.87
CA ALA A 370 1.94 17.44 3.78
C ALA A 370 1.68 18.86 4.33
N ASP A 371 2.75 19.59 4.63
CA ASP A 371 2.71 20.96 5.16
C ASP A 371 2.60 22.04 4.06
N ALA A 372 2.62 21.65 2.77
CA ALA A 372 2.60 22.60 1.67
C ALA A 372 1.25 23.34 1.58
N PRO A 373 1.24 24.68 1.58
CA PRO A 373 -0.01 25.44 1.38
C PRO A 373 -0.73 25.08 0.08
N GLU A 374 0.02 24.75 -0.97
CA GLU A 374 -0.51 24.35 -2.27
C GLU A 374 -1.32 23.05 -2.18
N LEU A 375 -0.87 22.07 -1.38
CA LEU A 375 -1.63 20.85 -1.11
C LEU A 375 -2.95 21.18 -0.39
N GLN A 376 -2.87 22.03 0.65
CA GLN A 376 -4.01 22.40 1.49
C GLN A 376 -5.02 23.32 0.78
N ASN A 377 -4.67 23.91 -0.36
CA ASN A 377 -5.59 24.70 -1.17
C ASN A 377 -6.65 23.87 -1.92
N HIS A 378 -6.52 22.53 -1.95
CA HIS A 378 -7.55 21.68 -2.57
C HIS A 378 -8.91 21.87 -1.89
N PRO A 379 -10.04 21.96 -2.65
CA PRO A 379 -11.38 22.20 -2.09
C PRO A 379 -11.79 21.22 -0.99
N PHE A 380 -11.29 19.97 -1.05
CA PHE A 380 -11.54 18.96 -0.05
C PHE A 380 -11.10 19.38 1.37
N TYR A 381 -9.94 20.03 1.51
CA TYR A 381 -9.43 20.51 2.80
C TYR A 381 -10.38 21.50 3.47
N LYS A 382 -11.04 22.34 2.67
CA LYS A 382 -11.98 23.35 3.16
C LYS A 382 -13.36 22.78 3.48
N SER A 383 -13.81 21.80 2.68
CA SER A 383 -15.16 21.22 2.82
C SER A 383 -15.25 20.14 3.91
N LYS A 384 -14.13 19.46 4.25
CA LYS A 384 -14.09 18.31 5.14
C LYS A 384 -12.94 18.39 6.16
N PRO A 385 -12.84 19.45 7.00
CA PRO A 385 -11.69 19.65 7.89
C PRO A 385 -11.50 18.50 8.89
N ARG A 386 -12.58 17.92 9.44
CA ARG A 386 -12.51 16.76 10.34
C ARG A 386 -11.96 15.54 9.62
N THR A 387 -12.51 15.22 8.46
CA THR A 387 -12.06 14.10 7.63
C THR A 387 -10.59 14.25 7.21
N VAL A 388 -10.17 15.48 6.86
CA VAL A 388 -8.77 15.80 6.56
C VAL A 388 -7.87 15.52 7.75
N ASP A 389 -8.26 15.96 8.94
CA ASP A 389 -7.50 15.70 10.17
C ASP A 389 -7.40 14.19 10.45
N THR A 390 -8.50 13.45 10.25
CA THR A 390 -8.50 12.00 10.42
C THR A 390 -7.57 11.33 9.42
N TYR A 391 -7.67 11.64 8.12
CA TYR A 391 -6.85 11.00 7.07
C TYR A 391 -5.35 11.28 7.20
N PHE A 392 -4.98 12.52 7.46
CA PHE A 392 -3.59 12.96 7.29
C PHE A 392 -2.81 13.11 8.60
N LYS A 393 -3.49 13.02 9.76
CA LYS A 393 -2.85 13.16 11.07
C LYS A 393 -3.20 12.02 12.01
N THR A 394 -4.45 11.93 12.47
CA THR A 394 -4.78 11.05 13.59
C THR A 394 -4.77 9.57 13.21
N SER A 395 -5.03 9.22 11.93
CA SER A 395 -5.01 7.83 11.47
C SER A 395 -3.65 7.16 11.62
N LEU A 396 -2.56 7.90 11.43
CA LEU A 396 -1.20 7.35 11.49
C LEU A 396 -0.85 6.79 12.88
N ALA A 397 -1.34 7.42 13.95
CA ALA A 397 -1.14 6.96 15.31
C ALA A 397 -1.80 5.58 15.60
N HIS A 398 -2.72 5.16 14.75
CA HIS A 398 -3.48 3.92 14.85
C HIS A 398 -3.24 2.97 13.69
N SER A 399 -2.22 3.23 12.87
CA SER A 399 -1.99 2.47 11.65
C SER A 399 -1.13 1.22 11.88
N SER A 400 -1.50 0.14 11.23
CA SER A 400 -0.65 -1.02 11.00
C SER A 400 -1.02 -1.67 9.67
N SER A 401 -0.21 -2.61 9.22
CA SER A 401 -0.49 -3.46 8.06
C SER A 401 -0.02 -4.88 8.35
N THR A 402 -0.46 -5.83 7.53
CA THR A 402 0.04 -7.20 7.61
C THR A 402 1.50 -7.33 7.18
N ALA A 403 2.02 -6.31 6.49
CA ALA A 403 3.43 -6.23 6.14
C ALA A 403 4.34 -6.11 7.36
N ASN A 404 3.86 -5.50 8.44
CA ASN A 404 4.65 -5.26 9.65
C ASN A 404 3.98 -5.77 10.94
N GLU A 405 2.89 -6.54 10.84
CA GLU A 405 2.23 -7.23 11.96
C GLU A 405 2.19 -6.38 13.24
N MET A 406 1.38 -5.35 13.28
CA MET A 406 1.27 -4.44 14.43
C MET A 406 2.61 -3.72 14.78
N LEU A 407 3.43 -3.43 13.78
CA LEU A 407 4.73 -2.76 13.92
C LEU A 407 5.83 -3.64 14.59
N GLN A 408 5.71 -4.96 14.53
CA GLN A 408 6.73 -5.87 15.04
C GLN A 408 7.92 -6.07 14.10
N GLY A 409 7.83 -5.59 12.88
CA GLY A 409 8.86 -5.73 11.85
C GLY A 409 8.32 -6.28 10.54
N VAL A 410 9.23 -6.48 9.57
CA VAL A 410 8.88 -6.97 8.23
C VAL A 410 8.37 -8.39 8.28
N ASN A 411 7.21 -8.65 7.68
CA ASN A 411 6.65 -9.99 7.49
C ASN A 411 6.84 -10.47 6.04
N PRO A 412 7.86 -11.28 5.73
CA PRO A 412 8.13 -11.74 4.36
C PRO A 412 7.05 -12.70 3.81
N LEU A 413 6.19 -13.24 4.66
CA LEU A 413 5.11 -14.14 4.28
C LEU A 413 3.81 -13.40 3.93
N ALA A 414 3.71 -12.09 4.22
CA ALA A 414 2.48 -11.33 4.07
C ALA A 414 1.93 -11.36 2.63
N GLY A 415 2.80 -11.21 1.62
CA GLY A 415 2.40 -11.28 0.21
C GLY A 415 1.82 -12.65 -0.18
N ILE A 416 2.38 -13.74 0.34
CA ILE A 416 1.89 -15.10 0.08
C ILE A 416 0.54 -15.33 0.76
N VAL A 417 0.38 -14.86 2.00
CA VAL A 417 -0.90 -14.95 2.73
C VAL A 417 -2.02 -14.25 1.96
N HIS A 418 -1.76 -13.03 1.48
CA HIS A 418 -2.71 -12.28 0.67
C HIS A 418 -2.92 -12.90 -0.71
N GLY A 419 -1.87 -13.35 -1.38
CA GLY A 419 -1.99 -14.06 -2.65
C GLY A 419 -2.86 -15.32 -2.58
N ARG A 420 -2.91 -15.98 -1.41
CA ARG A 420 -3.80 -17.11 -1.13
C ARG A 420 -5.14 -16.68 -0.49
N SER A 421 -5.33 -15.41 -0.16
CA SER A 421 -6.52 -14.86 0.52
C SER A 421 -6.89 -15.64 1.79
N VAL A 422 -5.93 -15.93 2.65
CA VAL A 422 -6.14 -16.82 3.80
C VAL A 422 -7.09 -16.20 4.82
N LEU A 423 -6.95 -14.91 5.10
CA LEU A 423 -7.82 -14.21 6.05
C LEU A 423 -9.25 -14.14 5.52
N ALA A 424 -9.44 -13.82 4.24
CA ALA A 424 -10.75 -13.78 3.60
C ALA A 424 -11.43 -15.15 3.61
N GLN A 425 -10.69 -16.21 3.31
CA GLN A 425 -11.21 -17.58 3.39
C GLN A 425 -11.64 -17.95 4.82
N THR A 426 -10.85 -17.51 5.83
CA THR A 426 -11.19 -17.74 7.25
C THR A 426 -12.48 -17.02 7.62
N VAL A 427 -12.66 -15.77 7.17
CA VAL A 427 -13.92 -15.02 7.32
C VAL A 427 -15.09 -15.76 6.66
N GLN A 428 -14.92 -16.22 5.42
CA GLN A 428 -15.99 -16.92 4.69
C GLN A 428 -16.42 -18.22 5.35
N LYS A 429 -15.51 -18.94 6.01
CA LYS A 429 -15.90 -20.11 6.80
C LYS A 429 -16.89 -19.78 7.90
N VAL A 430 -16.78 -18.59 8.48
CA VAL A 430 -17.71 -18.14 9.54
C VAL A 430 -19.03 -17.62 8.95
N VAL A 431 -18.96 -16.80 7.89
CA VAL A 431 -20.13 -16.05 7.39
C VAL A 431 -20.92 -16.82 6.31
N ILE A 432 -20.31 -17.77 5.60
CA ILE A 432 -20.95 -18.61 4.57
C ILE A 432 -21.15 -20.02 5.10
N ASP A 433 -20.09 -20.67 5.58
CA ASP A 433 -20.12 -22.08 6.00
C ASP A 433 -20.73 -22.26 7.41
N ASN A 434 -21.03 -21.16 8.11
CA ASN A 434 -21.53 -21.16 9.51
C ASN A 434 -20.60 -21.89 10.49
N MET A 435 -19.30 -22.00 10.16
CA MET A 435 -18.32 -22.59 11.05
C MET A 435 -18.21 -21.77 12.34
N LYS A 436 -17.97 -22.43 13.47
CA LYS A 436 -17.71 -21.71 14.72
C LYS A 436 -16.43 -20.88 14.61
N PRO A 437 -16.38 -19.64 15.11
CA PRO A 437 -15.19 -18.79 15.05
C PRO A 437 -13.91 -19.48 15.55
N GLN A 438 -14.01 -20.31 16.60
CA GLN A 438 -12.88 -21.08 17.13
C GLN A 438 -12.32 -22.10 16.12
N ASP A 439 -13.21 -22.79 15.41
CA ASP A 439 -12.79 -23.79 14.41
C ASP A 439 -12.24 -23.11 13.15
N ALA A 440 -12.79 -21.96 12.76
CA ALA A 440 -12.27 -21.14 11.66
C ALA A 440 -10.88 -20.57 12.00
N ALA A 441 -10.64 -20.09 13.22
CA ALA A 441 -9.34 -19.66 13.69
C ALA A 441 -8.27 -20.77 13.58
N LYS A 442 -8.61 -22.00 14.03
CA LYS A 442 -7.74 -23.17 13.89
C LYS A 442 -7.45 -23.52 12.43
N TRP A 443 -8.49 -23.43 11.57
CA TRP A 443 -8.34 -23.68 10.15
C TRP A 443 -7.37 -22.67 9.52
N GLY A 444 -7.57 -21.37 9.80
CA GLY A 444 -6.67 -20.31 9.32
C GLY A 444 -5.24 -20.46 9.82
N ALA A 445 -5.07 -20.82 11.10
CA ALA A 445 -3.75 -21.10 11.68
C ALA A 445 -3.04 -22.28 11.00
N LYS A 446 -3.79 -23.32 10.60
CA LYS A 446 -3.24 -24.42 9.83
C LYS A 446 -2.74 -23.96 8.45
N GLU A 447 -3.54 -23.17 7.72
CA GLU A 447 -3.14 -22.62 6.41
C GLU A 447 -1.87 -21.75 6.53
N LEU A 448 -1.80 -20.90 7.57
CA LEU A 448 -0.62 -20.08 7.85
C LEU A 448 0.60 -20.94 8.21
N SER A 449 0.41 -22.04 8.94
CA SER A 449 1.47 -22.98 9.27
C SER A 449 2.01 -23.68 8.02
N ASP A 450 1.13 -24.04 7.09
CA ASP A 450 1.52 -24.64 5.81
C ASP A 450 2.31 -23.61 4.96
N ILE A 451 1.86 -22.37 4.87
CA ILE A 451 2.60 -21.28 4.20
C ILE A 451 3.99 -21.10 4.82
N ARG A 452 4.07 -21.00 6.15
CA ARG A 452 5.35 -20.84 6.86
C ARG A 452 6.30 -22.00 6.56
N ARG A 453 5.83 -23.24 6.65
CA ARG A 453 6.62 -24.44 6.37
C ARG A 453 7.14 -24.46 4.93
N GLU A 454 6.29 -24.17 3.96
CA GLU A 454 6.64 -24.14 2.53
C GLU A 454 7.67 -23.04 2.20
N ASN A 455 7.67 -21.96 2.98
CA ASN A 455 8.45 -20.75 2.70
C ASN A 455 9.46 -20.43 3.81
N ILE A 456 9.87 -21.42 4.61
CA ILE A 456 10.78 -21.25 5.75
C ILE A 456 12.10 -20.54 5.36
N ARG A 457 12.56 -20.72 4.12
CA ARG A 457 13.76 -20.08 3.57
C ARG A 457 13.68 -18.54 3.55
N LEU A 458 12.49 -17.96 3.48
CA LEU A 458 12.28 -16.51 3.43
C LEU A 458 12.45 -15.88 4.81
N LEU A 459 12.44 -16.65 5.87
CA LEU A 459 12.48 -16.16 7.25
C LEU A 459 13.92 -15.92 7.75
N GLY A 460 14.92 -16.17 6.92
CA GLY A 460 16.32 -15.89 7.21
C GLY A 460 17.08 -17.05 7.62
#